data_5d55ee5e5a4ff8546dfd60facd1acbf6
#
_entry.id   5d55ee5e5a4ff8546dfd60facd1acbf6
#
_cell.length_a   1.000
_cell.length_b   1.000
_cell.length_c   1.000
_cell.angle_alpha   90.00
_cell.angle_beta   90.00
_cell.angle_gamma   90.00
#
_symmetry.space_group_name_H-M   'P 1'
#
loop_
_entity.id
_entity.type
_entity.pdbx_description
1 polymer ?
#
loop_
_entity_poly.entity_id
_entity_poly.type
_entity_poly.pdbx_seq_one_letter_code
_entity_poly.pdbx_strand_id
1 'polypeptide(L)'
;MGEVRLFQICYEGELTVAVSHVMRKLGAEPNFDQSWQVFLPEGRHAAPLVRYIRAHISDDARLLVACAQFTTARDFLLVRHSLTPHADYSELHDALQRLGTVVHLPFESTFVIQSDDRTDVQTLGRALGELCPDDSLMVTGISHDWAFCNSGMSRMFVATEAEIAQFRAF
;
A
#
# COMPACT_ATOMS: atom_id res chain seq x y z
N MET A 1 -11.99 25.46 6.26
CA MET A 1 -11.51 24.12 6.63
C MET A 1 -10.51 23.73 5.55
N GLY A 2 -9.26 23.43 5.92
CA GLY A 2 -8.27 23.00 4.96
C GLY A 2 -8.63 21.63 4.38
N GLU A 3 -8.27 21.36 3.14
CA GLU A 3 -8.37 20.05 2.54
C GLU A 3 -7.56 19.03 3.35
N VAL A 4 -8.10 17.83 3.51
CA VAL A 4 -7.42 16.70 4.16
C VAL A 4 -7.18 15.59 3.17
N ARG A 5 -6.09 14.87 3.35
CA ARG A 5 -5.71 13.72 2.54
C ARG A 5 -5.75 12.46 3.40
N LEU A 6 -6.27 11.39 2.87
CA LEU A 6 -6.27 10.09 3.52
C LEU A 6 -5.02 9.30 3.09
N PHE A 7 -4.26 8.82 4.07
CA PHE A 7 -3.15 7.92 3.82
C PHE A 7 -3.46 6.52 4.37
N GLN A 8 -3.13 5.51 3.57
CA GLN A 8 -3.07 4.12 3.98
C GLN A 8 -1.65 3.80 4.43
N ILE A 9 -1.54 3.19 5.60
CA ILE A 9 -0.27 2.74 6.18
C ILE A 9 -0.33 1.22 6.27
N CYS A 10 0.51 0.52 5.52
CA CYS A 10 0.64 -0.93 5.56
C CYS A 10 1.96 -1.30 6.22
N TYR A 11 1.91 -2.17 7.19
CA TYR A 11 3.06 -2.59 7.97
C TYR A 11 3.18 -4.11 7.95
N GLU A 12 4.39 -4.60 7.91
CA GLU A 12 4.70 -6.01 8.06
C GLU A 12 5.92 -6.15 8.98
N GLY A 13 5.70 -6.80 10.11
CA GLY A 13 6.68 -6.96 11.15
C GLY A 13 6.02 -7.23 12.51
N GLU A 14 6.81 -7.30 13.57
CA GLU A 14 6.29 -7.47 14.91
C GLU A 14 5.54 -6.22 15.38
N LEU A 15 4.28 -6.38 15.79
CA LEU A 15 3.48 -5.31 16.38
C LEU A 15 3.94 -5.01 17.81
N THR A 16 4.94 -4.15 17.92
CA THR A 16 5.47 -3.72 19.22
C THR A 16 4.65 -2.58 19.83
N VAL A 17 4.86 -2.34 21.12
CA VAL A 17 4.31 -1.16 21.81
C VAL A 17 4.74 0.14 21.13
N ALA A 18 5.96 0.18 20.58
CA ALA A 18 6.47 1.34 19.87
C ALA A 18 5.67 1.63 18.58
N VAL A 19 5.36 0.60 17.78
CA VAL A 19 4.50 0.72 16.58
C VAL A 19 3.13 1.26 16.96
N SER A 20 2.48 0.64 17.94
CA SER A 20 1.15 1.05 18.42
C SER A 20 1.14 2.49 18.96
N HIS A 21 2.22 2.89 19.63
CA HIS A 21 2.37 4.27 20.14
C HIS A 21 2.50 5.29 19.00
N VAL A 22 3.32 4.99 17.99
CA VAL A 22 3.50 5.86 16.82
C VAL A 22 2.19 6.02 16.05
N MET A 23 1.48 4.93 15.78
CA MET A 23 0.18 4.98 15.07
C MET A 23 -0.84 5.82 15.85
N ARG A 24 -0.94 5.64 17.16
CA ARG A 24 -1.81 6.45 18.02
C ARG A 24 -1.41 7.93 18.02
N LYS A 25 -0.10 8.23 18.08
CA LYS A 25 0.40 9.60 18.05
C LYS A 25 0.10 10.31 16.73
N LEU A 26 0.05 9.57 15.63
CA LEU A 26 -0.38 10.07 14.33
C LEU A 26 -1.90 10.26 14.22
N GLY A 27 -2.68 9.73 15.16
CA GLY A 27 -4.13 9.65 15.04
C GLY A 27 -4.58 8.63 13.99
N ALA A 28 -3.72 7.65 13.72
CA ALA A 28 -4.04 6.61 12.73
C ALA A 28 -5.00 5.58 13.33
N GLU A 29 -6.02 5.21 12.56
CA GLU A 29 -7.03 4.24 12.93
C GLU A 29 -6.78 2.91 12.19
N PRO A 30 -6.86 1.75 12.88
CA PRO A 30 -6.74 0.46 12.25
C PRO A 30 -7.91 0.23 11.29
N ASN A 31 -7.64 -0.25 10.08
CA ASN A 31 -8.68 -0.53 9.07
C ASN A 31 -8.59 -1.92 8.46
N PHE A 32 -7.44 -2.56 8.52
CA PHE A 32 -7.20 -3.89 7.98
C PHE A 32 -6.01 -4.53 8.73
N ASP A 33 -5.77 -5.83 8.54
CA ASP A 33 -4.66 -6.54 9.16
C ASP A 33 -3.32 -5.80 9.02
N GLN A 34 -2.72 -5.43 10.14
CA GLN A 34 -1.50 -4.62 10.23
C GLN A 34 -1.51 -3.38 9.31
N SER A 35 -2.68 -2.79 9.12
CA SER A 35 -2.86 -1.57 8.35
C SER A 35 -3.67 -0.54 9.10
N TRP A 36 -3.36 0.70 8.83
CA TRP A 36 -4.02 1.87 9.41
C TRP A 36 -4.35 2.89 8.33
N GLN A 37 -5.30 3.72 8.64
CA GLN A 37 -5.61 4.93 7.88
C GLN A 37 -5.41 6.16 8.75
N VAL A 38 -4.95 7.25 8.13
CA VAL A 38 -4.78 8.54 8.80
C VAL A 38 -5.17 9.69 7.89
N PHE A 39 -5.94 10.64 8.44
CA PHE A 39 -6.25 11.88 7.76
C PHE A 39 -5.23 12.94 8.14
N LEU A 40 -4.53 13.48 7.16
CA LEU A 40 -3.53 14.53 7.36
C LEU A 40 -3.88 15.78 6.55
N PRO A 41 -3.47 16.96 7.01
CA PRO A 41 -3.66 18.20 6.25
C PRO A 41 -3.03 18.12 4.86
N GLU A 42 -3.59 18.84 3.90
CA GLU A 42 -3.00 19.05 2.59
C GLU A 42 -1.53 19.53 2.71
N GLY A 43 -0.68 19.13 1.77
CA GLY A 43 0.76 19.40 1.80
C GLY A 43 1.58 18.37 2.59
N ARG A 44 0.94 17.38 3.24
CA ARG A 44 1.63 16.19 3.76
C ARG A 44 1.82 15.15 2.65
N HIS A 45 2.95 14.44 2.70
CA HIS A 45 3.34 13.46 1.69
C HIS A 45 3.76 12.14 2.31
N ALA A 46 3.65 11.06 1.54
CA ALA A 46 3.94 9.70 1.99
C ALA A 46 5.40 9.53 2.44
N ALA A 47 6.37 10.07 1.72
CA ALA A 47 7.78 9.90 2.03
C ALA A 47 8.22 10.48 3.38
N PRO A 48 7.85 11.71 3.78
CA PRO A 48 8.09 12.21 5.13
C PRO A 48 7.42 11.35 6.21
N LEU A 49 6.22 10.83 5.93
CA LEU A 49 5.49 10.00 6.88
C LEU A 49 6.20 8.64 7.08
N VAL A 50 6.67 8.01 6.00
CA VAL A 50 7.51 6.80 6.07
C VAL A 50 8.75 7.06 6.94
N ARG A 51 9.47 8.17 6.71
CA ARG A 51 10.66 8.52 7.51
C ARG A 51 10.34 8.68 8.98
N TYR A 52 9.24 9.35 9.28
CA TYR A 52 8.81 9.54 10.66
C TYR A 52 8.48 8.21 11.35
N ILE A 53 7.69 7.35 10.72
CA ILE A 53 7.34 6.05 11.29
C ILE A 53 8.59 5.17 11.41
N ARG A 54 9.43 5.15 10.36
CA ARG A 54 10.66 4.35 10.29
C ARG A 54 11.61 4.62 11.47
N ALA A 55 11.69 5.84 11.94
CA ALA A 55 12.52 6.21 13.10
C ALA A 55 12.08 5.56 14.43
N HIS A 56 10.93 4.90 14.46
CA HIS A 56 10.33 4.35 15.68
C HIS A 56 10.01 2.85 15.58
N ILE A 57 10.29 2.23 14.45
CA ILE A 57 10.04 0.81 14.21
C ILE A 57 11.36 0.04 14.04
N SER A 58 11.29 -1.27 14.13
CA SER A 58 12.44 -2.17 13.97
C SER A 58 13.03 -2.11 12.55
N ASP A 59 14.34 -2.37 12.42
CA ASP A 59 15.06 -2.32 11.16
C ASP A 59 14.66 -3.41 10.16
N ASP A 60 14.11 -4.51 10.63
CA ASP A 60 13.58 -5.61 9.83
C ASP A 60 12.12 -5.43 9.38
N ALA A 61 11.44 -4.43 9.93
CA ALA A 61 10.07 -4.13 9.55
C ALA A 61 9.96 -3.53 8.15
N ARG A 62 8.87 -3.84 7.48
CA ARG A 62 8.50 -3.32 6.17
C ARG A 62 7.32 -2.36 6.31
N LEU A 63 7.37 -1.26 5.62
CA LEU A 63 6.38 -0.18 5.72
C LEU A 63 6.08 0.40 4.34
N LEU A 64 4.81 0.51 4.02
CA LEU A 64 4.32 1.27 2.87
C LEU A 64 3.32 2.32 3.35
N VAL A 65 3.45 3.52 2.83
CA VAL A 65 2.48 4.60 3.00
C VAL A 65 2.04 5.08 1.63
N ALA A 66 0.74 5.18 1.42
CA ALA A 66 0.18 5.63 0.15
C ALA A 66 -1.00 6.58 0.37
N CYS A 67 -1.05 7.66 -0.39
CA CYS A 67 -2.18 8.55 -0.38
C CYS A 67 -3.34 7.95 -1.17
N ALA A 68 -4.47 7.71 -0.50
CA ALA A 68 -5.67 7.19 -1.12
C ALA A 68 -6.26 8.20 -2.12
N GLN A 69 -6.77 7.69 -3.22
CA GLN A 69 -7.40 8.47 -4.29
C GLN A 69 -8.80 7.93 -4.57
N PHE A 70 -9.79 8.80 -4.41
CA PHE A 70 -11.20 8.45 -4.58
C PHE A 70 -11.79 8.90 -5.93
N THR A 71 -10.96 9.47 -6.80
CA THR A 71 -11.39 9.93 -8.14
C THR A 71 -11.42 8.78 -9.14
N THR A 72 -12.14 8.96 -10.24
CA THR A 72 -12.23 7.99 -11.34
C THR A 72 -10.92 7.82 -12.12
N ALA A 73 -10.07 8.85 -12.16
CA ALA A 73 -8.72 8.76 -12.72
C ALA A 73 -7.79 8.17 -11.67
N ARG A 74 -7.57 6.86 -11.74
CA ARG A 74 -6.70 6.14 -10.82
C ARG A 74 -5.42 5.79 -11.53
N ASP A 75 -4.32 6.19 -10.93
CA ASP A 75 -3.01 5.86 -11.47
C ASP A 75 -2.53 4.50 -10.98
N PHE A 76 -2.87 4.15 -9.72
CA PHE A 76 -2.46 2.90 -9.09
C PHE A 76 -3.56 2.32 -8.21
N LEU A 77 -3.50 1.00 -8.04
CA LEU A 77 -4.29 0.23 -7.08
C LEU A 77 -3.35 -0.38 -6.04
N LEU A 78 -3.66 -0.16 -4.78
CA LEU A 78 -3.03 -0.85 -3.66
C LEU A 78 -3.89 -2.06 -3.31
N VAL A 79 -3.29 -3.24 -3.36
CA VAL A 79 -3.89 -4.50 -2.95
C VAL A 79 -3.16 -5.00 -1.71
N ARG A 80 -3.91 -5.30 -0.67
CA ARG A 80 -3.41 -5.98 0.52
C ARG A 80 -4.29 -7.16 0.85
N HIS A 81 -3.69 -8.28 1.18
CA HIS A 81 -4.41 -9.46 1.65
C HIS A 81 -3.83 -9.99 2.97
N SER A 82 -4.66 -10.62 3.78
CA SER A 82 -4.20 -11.39 4.91
C SER A 82 -3.67 -12.73 4.42
N LEU A 83 -2.44 -13.08 4.83
CA LEU A 83 -1.83 -14.34 4.44
C LEU A 83 -2.38 -15.47 5.31
N THR A 84 -3.01 -16.45 4.69
CA THR A 84 -3.29 -17.73 5.34
C THR A 84 -2.00 -18.55 5.38
N PRO A 85 -1.51 -18.98 6.56
CA PRO A 85 -0.29 -19.76 6.66
C PRO A 85 -0.36 -21.03 5.77
N HIS A 86 0.69 -21.25 4.99
CA HIS A 86 0.83 -22.41 4.09
C HIS A 86 -0.09 -22.43 2.85
N ALA A 87 -0.83 -21.36 2.57
CA ALA A 87 -1.55 -21.25 1.31
C ALA A 87 -0.58 -21.01 0.13
N ASP A 88 -0.96 -21.51 -1.04
CA ASP A 88 -0.24 -21.23 -2.29
C ASP A 88 -0.83 -19.99 -2.95
N TYR A 89 -0.06 -18.92 -3.01
CA TYR A 89 -0.45 -17.65 -3.62
C TYR A 89 0.01 -17.49 -5.06
N SER A 90 0.51 -18.56 -5.71
CA SER A 90 0.99 -18.48 -7.09
C SER A 90 -0.11 -18.05 -8.06
N GLU A 91 -1.33 -18.56 -7.89
CA GLU A 91 -2.49 -18.17 -8.71
C GLU A 91 -2.87 -16.69 -8.52
N LEU A 92 -2.78 -16.20 -7.28
CA LEU A 92 -3.01 -14.77 -6.98
C LEU A 92 -1.95 -13.90 -7.68
N HIS A 93 -0.68 -14.25 -7.57
CA HIS A 93 0.41 -13.52 -8.24
C HIS A 93 0.23 -13.53 -9.76
N ASP A 94 -0.08 -14.67 -10.35
CA ASP A 94 -0.33 -14.80 -11.80
C ASP A 94 -1.55 -13.99 -12.25
N ALA A 95 -2.61 -13.96 -11.44
CA ALA A 95 -3.78 -13.15 -11.72
C ALA A 95 -3.46 -11.65 -11.68
N LEU A 96 -2.72 -11.21 -10.66
CA LEU A 96 -2.29 -9.81 -10.55
C LEU A 96 -1.41 -9.38 -11.73
N GLN A 97 -0.50 -10.25 -12.19
CA GLN A 97 0.32 -9.99 -13.38
C GLN A 97 -0.50 -9.90 -14.67
N ARG A 98 -1.57 -10.67 -14.78
CA ARG A 98 -2.46 -10.62 -15.96
C ARG A 98 -3.38 -9.40 -15.97
N LEU A 99 -3.74 -8.88 -14.80
CA LEU A 99 -4.66 -7.75 -14.64
C LEU A 99 -3.98 -6.38 -14.77
N GLY A 100 -2.65 -6.33 -14.82
CA GLY A 100 -1.93 -5.08 -14.96
C GLY A 100 -0.43 -5.24 -14.78
N THR A 101 0.31 -4.18 -15.00
CA THR A 101 1.73 -4.15 -14.66
C THR A 101 1.87 -4.03 -13.15
N VAL A 102 2.32 -5.08 -12.49
CA VAL A 102 2.70 -5.02 -11.09
C VAL A 102 3.91 -4.10 -10.98
N VAL A 103 3.69 -2.89 -10.49
CA VAL A 103 4.73 -1.87 -10.39
C VAL A 103 5.67 -2.20 -9.24
N HIS A 104 5.13 -2.81 -8.17
CA HIS A 104 5.90 -3.06 -6.97
C HIS A 104 5.31 -4.15 -6.08
N LEU A 105 6.18 -4.95 -5.50
CA LEU A 105 5.91 -5.94 -4.45
C LEU A 105 6.65 -5.51 -3.18
N PRO A 106 6.13 -4.51 -2.42
CA PRO A 106 6.81 -4.07 -1.20
C PRO A 106 6.89 -5.17 -0.15
N PHE A 107 5.87 -6.03 -0.08
CA PHE A 107 5.77 -7.15 0.86
C PHE A 107 5.06 -8.33 0.20
N GLU A 108 5.12 -9.50 0.84
CA GLU A 108 4.39 -10.68 0.36
C GLU A 108 2.86 -10.50 0.35
N SER A 109 2.35 -9.68 1.28
CA SER A 109 0.91 -9.42 1.44
C SER A 109 0.42 -8.12 0.78
N THR A 110 1.28 -7.39 0.09
CA THR A 110 0.96 -6.05 -0.41
C THR A 110 1.51 -5.83 -1.81
N PHE A 111 0.64 -5.39 -2.71
CA PHE A 111 0.96 -5.13 -4.11
C PHE A 111 0.54 -3.72 -4.48
N VAL A 112 1.35 -3.04 -5.27
CA VAL A 112 0.99 -1.80 -5.97
C VAL A 112 0.93 -2.11 -7.45
N ILE A 113 -0.23 -1.91 -8.05
CA ILE A 113 -0.52 -2.24 -9.45
C ILE A 113 -0.83 -0.96 -10.20
N GLN A 114 -0.21 -0.77 -11.34
CA GLN A 114 -0.62 0.31 -12.23
C GLN A 114 -1.97 -0.05 -12.84
N SER A 115 -2.96 0.80 -12.60
CA SER A 115 -4.30 0.64 -13.15
C SER A 115 -4.30 0.96 -14.65
N ASP A 116 -5.00 0.14 -15.43
CA ASP A 116 -5.44 0.50 -16.77
C ASP A 116 -6.88 1.06 -16.71
N ASP A 117 -7.36 1.58 -17.83
CA ASP A 117 -8.72 2.16 -17.94
C ASP A 117 -9.85 1.12 -17.73
N ARG A 118 -9.51 -0.16 -17.66
CA ARG A 118 -10.47 -1.28 -17.56
C ARG A 118 -10.54 -1.89 -16.18
N THR A 119 -9.52 -1.66 -15.35
CA THR A 119 -9.40 -2.28 -14.03
C THR A 119 -9.72 -1.27 -12.94
N ASP A 120 -10.90 -1.37 -12.36
CA ASP A 120 -11.30 -0.59 -11.19
C ASP A 120 -11.19 -1.40 -9.89
N VAL A 121 -11.32 -0.70 -8.75
CA VAL A 121 -11.26 -1.30 -7.40
C VAL A 121 -12.26 -2.43 -7.22
N GLN A 122 -13.49 -2.29 -7.75
CA GLN A 122 -14.54 -3.29 -7.58
C GLN A 122 -14.28 -4.53 -8.43
N THR A 123 -13.90 -4.34 -9.69
CA THR A 123 -13.58 -5.42 -10.61
C THR A 123 -12.39 -6.24 -10.11
N LEU A 124 -11.34 -5.55 -9.68
CA LEU A 124 -10.15 -6.20 -9.11
C LEU A 124 -10.51 -6.92 -7.80
N GLY A 125 -11.18 -6.26 -6.88
CA GLY A 125 -11.56 -6.86 -5.59
C GLY A 125 -12.43 -8.10 -5.75
N ARG A 126 -13.35 -8.13 -6.72
CA ARG A 126 -14.15 -9.31 -7.03
C ARG A 126 -13.31 -10.45 -7.57
N ALA A 127 -12.48 -10.17 -8.58
CA ALA A 127 -11.63 -11.19 -9.20
C ALA A 127 -10.66 -11.84 -8.19
N LEU A 128 -10.06 -11.03 -7.31
CA LEU A 128 -9.16 -11.55 -6.26
C LEU A 128 -9.91 -12.29 -5.16
N GLY A 129 -11.11 -11.84 -4.78
CA GLY A 129 -11.95 -12.54 -3.80
C GLY A 129 -12.42 -13.91 -4.27
N GLU A 130 -12.60 -14.11 -5.57
CA GLU A 130 -12.90 -15.43 -6.15
C GLU A 130 -11.70 -16.38 -6.12
N LEU A 131 -10.47 -15.85 -6.22
CA LEU A 131 -9.23 -16.63 -6.13
C LEU A 131 -8.84 -17.00 -4.71
N CYS A 132 -9.13 -16.13 -3.75
CA CYS A 132 -8.74 -16.28 -2.35
C CYS A 132 -9.98 -16.12 -1.44
N PRO A 133 -10.95 -17.06 -1.50
CA PRO A 133 -12.23 -16.90 -0.81
C PRO A 133 -12.11 -16.93 0.72
N ASP A 134 -11.07 -17.55 1.24
CA ASP A 134 -10.83 -17.66 2.69
C ASP A 134 -9.99 -16.50 3.27
N ASP A 135 -9.43 -15.66 2.40
CA ASP A 135 -8.60 -14.52 2.79
C ASP A 135 -9.39 -13.22 2.84
N SER A 136 -8.98 -12.33 3.75
CA SER A 136 -9.46 -10.96 3.72
C SER A 136 -8.64 -10.13 2.74
N LEU A 137 -9.31 -9.33 1.94
CA LEU A 137 -8.72 -8.51 0.90
C LEU A 137 -9.09 -7.03 1.09
N MET A 138 -8.13 -6.16 0.90
CA MET A 138 -8.34 -4.72 0.78
C MET A 138 -7.80 -4.26 -0.58
N VAL A 139 -8.65 -3.59 -1.35
CA VAL A 139 -8.26 -2.93 -2.60
C VAL A 139 -8.64 -1.47 -2.51
N THR A 140 -7.70 -0.58 -2.77
CA THR A 140 -7.97 0.87 -2.78
C THR A 140 -7.20 1.57 -3.90
N GLY A 141 -7.80 2.61 -4.48
CA GLY A 141 -7.10 3.50 -5.40
C GLY A 141 -6.11 4.38 -4.64
N ILE A 142 -4.91 4.54 -5.17
CA ILE A 142 -3.89 5.43 -4.61
C ILE A 142 -3.35 6.38 -5.68
N SER A 143 -2.90 7.54 -5.25
CA SER A 143 -2.24 8.53 -6.10
C SER A 143 -0.76 8.17 -6.31
N HIS A 144 -0.04 9.00 -7.05
CA HIS A 144 1.42 8.91 -7.20
C HIS A 144 2.19 9.16 -5.90
N ASP A 145 1.53 9.67 -4.86
CA ASP A 145 2.16 9.95 -3.57
C ASP A 145 2.14 8.71 -2.69
N TRP A 146 3.09 7.83 -2.92
CA TRP A 146 3.34 6.67 -2.07
C TRP A 146 4.85 6.44 -1.89
N ALA A 147 5.21 5.84 -0.77
CA ALA A 147 6.58 5.51 -0.43
C ALA A 147 6.61 4.23 0.43
N PHE A 148 7.70 3.50 0.36
CA PHE A 148 7.89 2.33 1.21
C PHE A 148 9.34 2.20 1.68
N CYS A 149 9.53 1.45 2.77
CA CYS A 149 10.82 0.91 3.16
C CYS A 149 10.69 -0.59 3.40
N ASN A 150 11.71 -1.33 3.01
CA ASN A 150 11.83 -2.76 3.19
C ASN A 150 13.07 -3.09 4.02
N SER A 151 13.03 -4.20 4.76
CA SER A 151 14.19 -4.68 5.53
C SER A 151 15.41 -4.88 4.63
N GLY A 152 16.57 -4.46 5.09
CA GLY A 152 17.82 -4.59 4.34
C GLY A 152 18.03 -3.60 3.20
N MET A 153 17.05 -2.79 2.86
CA MET A 153 17.20 -1.68 1.92
C MET A 153 17.48 -0.39 2.68
N SER A 154 18.68 0.11 2.58
CA SER A 154 19.06 1.44 3.10
C SER A 154 18.46 2.58 2.28
N ARG A 155 17.69 2.28 1.24
CA ARG A 155 17.06 3.25 0.35
C ARG A 155 15.55 3.21 0.48
N MET A 156 14.99 4.36 0.82
CA MET A 156 13.58 4.62 0.70
C MET A 156 13.27 4.91 -0.77
N PHE A 157 12.41 4.08 -1.38
CA PHE A 157 11.88 4.39 -2.70
C PHE A 157 10.68 5.32 -2.55
N VAL A 158 10.79 6.48 -3.14
CA VAL A 158 9.67 7.37 -3.41
C VAL A 158 9.43 7.29 -4.91
N ALA A 159 8.26 6.82 -5.32
CA ALA A 159 7.90 6.96 -6.72
C ALA A 159 7.72 8.45 -7.00
N THR A 160 8.66 9.03 -7.71
CA THR A 160 8.56 10.39 -8.23
C THR A 160 7.78 10.36 -9.54
N GLU A 161 7.17 11.48 -9.94
CA GLU A 161 6.53 11.59 -11.26
C GLU A 161 7.47 11.16 -12.40
N ALA A 162 8.78 11.42 -12.28
CA ALA A 162 9.78 11.03 -13.25
C ALA A 162 9.96 9.51 -13.34
N GLU A 163 9.94 8.79 -12.21
CA GLU A 163 10.02 7.33 -12.18
C GLU A 163 8.74 6.70 -12.73
N ILE A 164 7.59 7.28 -12.39
CA ILE A 164 6.29 6.85 -12.92
C ILE A 164 6.21 7.08 -14.44
N ALA A 165 6.74 8.19 -14.94
CA ALA A 165 6.80 8.46 -16.37
C ALA A 165 7.65 7.43 -17.14
N GLN A 166 8.69 6.86 -16.52
CA GLN A 166 9.49 5.78 -17.12
C GLN A 166 8.68 4.49 -17.28
N PHE A 167 7.75 4.19 -16.37
CA PHE A 167 6.86 3.03 -16.47
C PHE A 167 5.72 3.23 -17.49
N ARG A 168 5.38 4.47 -17.83
CA ARG A 168 4.40 4.77 -18.90
C ARG A 168 4.95 4.60 -20.32
N ALA A 169 6.26 4.41 -20.48
CA ALA A 169 6.94 4.26 -21.78
C ALA A 169 7.10 2.79 -22.22
N PHE A 170 6.60 1.85 -21.47
CA PHE A 170 6.51 0.42 -21.75
C PHE A 170 5.03 0.02 -21.76
#